data_4fa80025b9506193236533a73589789e
#
_entry.id   4fa80025b9506193236533a73589789e
#
_cell.length_a   1.000
_cell.length_b   1.000
_cell.length_c   1.000
_cell.angle_alpha   90.00
_cell.angle_beta   90.00
_cell.angle_gamma   90.00
#
_symmetry.space_group_name_H-M   'P 1'
#
loop_
_entity.id
_entity.type
_entity.pdbx_description
1 polymer ?
#
loop_
_entity_poly.entity_id
_entity_poly.type
_entity_poly.pdbx_seq_one_letter_code
_entity_poly.pdbx_strand_id
1 'polypeptide(L)'
;AAALESDLAMPTAPVHTGETVEIASPVEGKAYPLNEVQDEVFASEALGKGIAVLPTKGEVVAPADCTVSVLYPTLHAMGLKLADGTELLIHIGMDTVAMNGEGFTKHVNEGDQIKKGTPIVSFDIDKIKTAGYDTTVSVIVSNTADFAEVTGVPAEKADLTKVVIKAVK
;
A
#
# COMPACT_ATOMS: atom_id res chain seq x y z
N ALA A 1 -21.87 35.71 8.16
CA ALA A 1 -20.60 35.87 7.56
C ALA A 1 -19.52 35.24 8.40
N ALA A 2 -19.57 35.48 9.65
CA ALA A 2 -18.55 34.87 10.43
C ALA A 2 -18.62 33.36 10.34
N ALA A 3 -19.80 32.88 10.33
CA ALA A 3 -19.95 31.44 10.21
C ALA A 3 -19.35 31.03 8.93
N LEU A 4 -19.34 31.95 7.98
CA LEU A 4 -18.87 31.61 6.81
C LEU A 4 -17.49 31.48 6.83
N GLU A 5 -16.79 32.29 7.49
CA GLU A 5 -15.42 32.16 7.39
C GLU A 5 -14.99 31.00 8.12
N SER A 6 -15.66 30.68 9.16
CA SER A 6 -15.19 29.53 9.86
C SER A 6 -15.39 28.29 9.02
N ASP A 7 -16.45 28.28 8.27
CA ASP A 7 -16.66 27.13 7.42
C ASP A 7 -15.59 27.03 6.40
N LEU A 8 -15.21 28.20 5.91
CA LEU A 8 -14.27 28.15 4.87
C LEU A 8 -12.94 27.70 5.39
N ALA A 9 -12.65 28.10 6.53
CA ALA A 9 -11.34 27.81 7.02
C ALA A 9 -11.22 26.36 7.32
N MET A 10 -12.25 25.70 7.38
CA MET A 10 -12.09 24.70 8.05
C MET A 10 -12.15 23.53 7.85
N PRO A 11 -12.18 23.09 7.22
CA PRO A 11 -12.23 21.70 7.20
C PRO A 11 -10.96 21.08 7.30
N THR A 12 -10.48 21.10 8.36
CA THR A 12 -9.29 20.36 8.58
C THR A 12 -9.60 18.92 8.95
N ALA A 13 -10.77 18.64 9.39
CA ALA A 13 -11.15 17.28 9.72
C ALA A 13 -11.80 16.61 8.52
N PRO A 14 -11.47 15.35 8.23
CA PRO A 14 -12.11 14.62 7.14
C PRO A 14 -13.59 14.42 7.42
N VAL A 15 -14.38 14.40 6.37
CA VAL A 15 -15.81 14.14 6.47
C VAL A 15 -16.04 12.65 6.32
N HIS A 16 -16.61 12.03 7.32
CA HIS A 16 -16.88 10.60 7.29
C HIS A 16 -18.28 10.36 6.71
N THR A 17 -18.33 9.71 5.57
CA THR A 17 -19.58 9.45 4.85
C THR A 17 -20.12 8.05 5.10
N GLY A 18 -19.35 7.17 5.72
CA GLY A 18 -19.74 5.79 5.92
C GLY A 18 -19.52 4.90 4.70
N GLU A 19 -19.05 5.48 3.59
CA GLU A 19 -18.79 4.70 2.39
C GLU A 19 -17.59 3.80 2.61
N THR A 20 -17.69 2.55 2.17
CA THR A 20 -16.59 1.59 2.30
C THR A 20 -15.83 1.46 0.99
N VAL A 21 -14.52 1.61 1.06
CA VAL A 21 -13.62 1.38 -0.06
C VAL A 21 -12.99 0.01 0.15
N GLU A 22 -13.05 -0.82 -0.88
CA GLU A 22 -12.47 -2.16 -0.83
C GLU A 22 -11.23 -2.19 -1.70
N ILE A 23 -10.11 -2.60 -1.13
CA ILE A 23 -8.82 -2.61 -1.82
C ILE A 23 -8.36 -4.04 -2.01
N ALA A 24 -8.15 -4.42 -3.29
CA ALA A 24 -7.66 -5.74 -3.64
C ALA A 24 -6.17 -5.85 -3.34
N SER A 25 -5.66 -7.08 -3.26
CA SER A 25 -4.24 -7.29 -3.00
C SER A 25 -3.42 -6.93 -4.24
N PRO A 26 -2.43 -6.05 -4.12
CA PRO A 26 -1.56 -5.72 -5.25
C PRO A 26 -0.47 -6.77 -5.47
N VAL A 27 -0.41 -7.80 -4.64
CA VAL A 27 0.61 -8.86 -4.70
C VAL A 27 -0.05 -10.20 -4.46
N GLU A 28 0.35 -11.22 -5.22
CA GLU A 28 -0.14 -12.58 -4.98
C GLU A 28 0.60 -13.20 -3.82
N GLY A 29 -0.12 -13.76 -2.87
CA GLY A 29 0.48 -14.40 -1.72
C GLY A 29 -0.49 -14.57 -0.57
N LYS A 30 0.05 -14.84 0.62
CA LYS A 30 -0.75 -15.00 1.82
C LYS A 30 -0.85 -13.64 2.54
N ALA A 31 -2.08 -13.16 2.72
CA ALA A 31 -2.33 -11.91 3.44
C ALA A 31 -2.54 -12.21 4.93
N TYR A 32 -1.85 -11.49 5.78
CA TYR A 32 -1.94 -11.67 7.23
C TYR A 32 -1.86 -10.31 7.93
N PRO A 33 -2.27 -10.25 9.22
CA PRO A 33 -2.34 -8.95 9.91
C PRO A 33 -1.01 -8.21 9.92
N LEU A 34 -1.04 -6.91 9.64
CA LEU A 34 0.15 -6.08 9.59
C LEU A 34 0.90 -6.07 10.92
N ASN A 35 0.20 -6.20 12.04
CA ASN A 35 0.82 -6.20 13.36
C ASN A 35 1.64 -7.46 13.65
N GLU A 36 1.64 -8.42 12.75
CA GLU A 36 2.44 -9.64 12.90
C GLU A 36 3.76 -9.59 12.15
N VAL A 37 4.05 -8.51 11.43
CA VAL A 37 5.34 -8.40 10.74
C VAL A 37 6.47 -8.15 11.73
N GLN A 38 7.70 -8.47 11.31
CA GLN A 38 8.84 -8.36 12.20
C GLN A 38 9.35 -6.92 12.37
N ASP A 39 9.06 -6.05 11.45
CA ASP A 39 9.47 -4.65 11.54
C ASP A 39 8.52 -3.88 12.45
N GLU A 40 9.04 -3.33 13.55
CA GLU A 40 8.24 -2.63 14.54
C GLU A 40 7.53 -1.40 13.99
N VAL A 41 8.11 -0.71 13.06
CA VAL A 41 7.51 0.50 12.50
C VAL A 41 6.23 0.15 11.75
N PHE A 42 6.25 -0.93 10.98
CA PHE A 42 5.06 -1.39 10.28
C PHE A 42 4.10 -2.08 11.24
N ALA A 43 4.59 -2.92 12.13
CA ALA A 43 3.75 -3.66 13.06
C ALA A 43 3.00 -2.75 14.04
N SER A 44 3.60 -1.63 14.41
CA SER A 44 2.96 -0.66 15.30
C SER A 44 1.90 0.18 14.60
N GLU A 45 1.83 0.07 13.27
CA GLU A 45 0.90 0.85 12.44
C GLU A 45 1.20 2.37 12.51
N ALA A 46 2.44 2.72 12.84
CA ALA A 46 2.86 4.12 12.90
C ALA A 46 2.75 4.82 11.55
N LEU A 47 2.92 4.09 10.45
CA LEU A 47 2.81 4.65 9.10
C LEU A 47 1.39 4.56 8.55
N GLY A 48 0.51 3.87 9.22
CA GLY A 48 -0.88 3.66 8.82
C GLY A 48 -1.29 2.21 9.01
N LYS A 49 -2.57 1.95 8.85
CA LYS A 49 -3.13 0.61 8.96
C LYS A 49 -3.19 -0.04 7.58
N GLY A 50 -3.14 -1.33 7.54
CA GLY A 50 -3.17 -2.06 6.28
C GLY A 50 -3.05 -3.55 6.48
N ILE A 51 -2.32 -4.20 5.57
CA ILE A 51 -2.18 -5.65 5.55
C ILE A 51 -0.76 -6.01 5.15
N ALA A 52 -0.30 -7.18 5.56
CA ALA A 52 0.97 -7.73 5.12
C ALA A 52 0.68 -8.90 4.16
N VAL A 53 1.48 -9.03 3.11
CA VAL A 53 1.35 -10.15 2.16
C VAL A 53 2.70 -10.85 2.05
N LEU A 54 2.72 -12.15 2.33
CA LEU A 54 3.91 -12.96 2.07
C LEU A 54 3.82 -13.39 0.60
N PRO A 55 4.67 -12.82 -0.28
CA PRO A 55 4.47 -12.99 -1.71
C PRO A 55 4.82 -14.39 -2.20
N THR A 56 4.01 -14.90 -3.12
CA THR A 56 4.32 -16.13 -3.86
C THR A 56 4.74 -15.79 -5.27
N LYS A 57 4.50 -14.55 -5.71
CA LYS A 57 4.93 -14.06 -7.01
C LYS A 57 5.56 -12.69 -6.82
N GLY A 58 6.71 -12.49 -7.41
CA GLY A 58 7.48 -11.26 -7.29
C GLY A 58 7.01 -10.14 -8.20
N GLU A 59 5.78 -9.69 -8.01
CA GLU A 59 5.24 -8.60 -8.82
C GLU A 59 4.21 -7.81 -8.02
N VAL A 60 4.35 -6.48 -8.05
CA VAL A 60 3.35 -5.58 -7.50
C VAL A 60 2.59 -4.97 -8.67
N VAL A 61 1.27 -5.07 -8.61
CA VAL A 61 0.39 -4.50 -9.65
C VAL A 61 -0.54 -3.46 -9.02
N ALA A 62 -1.11 -2.60 -9.83
CA ALA A 62 -2.05 -1.60 -9.35
C ALA A 62 -3.33 -2.28 -8.85
N PRO A 63 -3.71 -2.07 -7.57
CA PRO A 63 -4.93 -2.71 -7.03
C PRO A 63 -6.20 -2.03 -7.49
N ALA A 64 -6.09 -0.87 -8.09
CA ALA A 64 -7.20 -0.09 -8.65
C ALA A 64 -6.59 0.96 -9.58
N ASP A 65 -7.43 1.66 -10.32
CA ASP A 65 -6.95 2.79 -11.13
C ASP A 65 -6.33 3.81 -10.18
N CYS A 66 -5.13 4.26 -10.47
CA CYS A 66 -4.39 5.12 -9.55
C CYS A 66 -3.32 5.93 -10.26
N THR A 67 -2.72 6.85 -9.51
CA THR A 67 -1.55 7.60 -9.94
C THR A 67 -0.37 7.13 -9.09
N VAL A 68 0.78 6.90 -9.73
CA VAL A 68 2.00 6.56 -9.01
C VAL A 68 2.54 7.87 -8.45
N SER A 69 2.20 8.18 -7.21
CA SER A 69 2.57 9.47 -6.60
C SER A 69 4.04 9.51 -6.20
N VAL A 70 4.60 8.38 -5.82
CA VAL A 70 6.01 8.26 -5.47
C VAL A 70 6.52 6.90 -5.93
N LEU A 71 7.70 6.86 -6.52
CA LEU A 71 8.39 5.62 -6.82
C LEU A 71 9.82 5.80 -6.34
N TYR A 72 10.21 5.07 -5.28
CA TYR A 72 11.53 5.23 -4.70
C TYR A 72 12.60 4.76 -5.70
N PRO A 73 13.72 5.48 -5.79
CA PRO A 73 14.77 5.11 -6.76
C PRO A 73 15.27 3.67 -6.60
N THR A 74 15.25 3.14 -5.39
CA THR A 74 15.63 1.75 -5.11
C THR A 74 14.49 0.76 -5.35
N LEU A 75 13.33 1.23 -5.79
CA LEU A 75 12.17 0.44 -6.22
C LEU A 75 11.55 -0.47 -5.15
N HIS A 76 12.02 -0.40 -3.92
CA HIS A 76 11.50 -1.22 -2.83
C HIS A 76 10.21 -0.67 -2.22
N ALA A 77 9.87 0.56 -2.52
CA ALA A 77 8.66 1.20 -1.99
C ALA A 77 8.04 2.13 -3.02
N MET A 78 6.73 2.29 -2.93
CA MET A 78 5.98 3.17 -3.82
C MET A 78 4.74 3.71 -3.13
N GLY A 79 4.34 4.90 -3.52
CA GLY A 79 3.09 5.50 -3.09
C GLY A 79 2.12 5.56 -4.25
N LEU A 80 0.87 5.14 -4.01
CA LEU A 80 -0.18 5.18 -5.01
C LEU A 80 -1.33 6.02 -4.48
N LYS A 81 -1.88 6.87 -5.33
CA LYS A 81 -3.08 7.62 -4.99
C LYS A 81 -4.22 7.09 -5.83
N LEU A 82 -5.19 6.46 -5.19
CA LEU A 82 -6.35 5.89 -5.86
C LEU A 82 -7.32 6.99 -6.28
N ALA A 83 -8.17 6.68 -7.25
CA ALA A 83 -9.11 7.65 -7.78
C ALA A 83 -10.07 8.23 -6.74
N ASP A 84 -10.36 7.46 -5.68
CA ASP A 84 -11.24 7.90 -4.61
C ASP A 84 -10.53 8.70 -3.51
N GLY A 85 -9.24 8.94 -3.65
CA GLY A 85 -8.46 9.69 -2.68
C GLY A 85 -7.68 8.85 -1.67
N THR A 86 -7.85 7.54 -1.66
CA THR A 86 -7.07 6.66 -0.77
C THR A 86 -5.62 6.69 -1.19
N GLU A 87 -4.72 6.83 -0.22
CA GLU A 87 -3.29 6.81 -0.50
C GLU A 87 -2.68 5.55 0.08
N LEU A 88 -2.01 4.79 -0.78
CA LEU A 88 -1.37 3.54 -0.38
C LEU A 88 0.14 3.69 -0.39
N LEU A 89 0.79 3.14 0.63
CA LEU A 89 2.23 2.93 0.65
C LEU A 89 2.45 1.43 0.56
N ILE A 90 3.17 1.00 -0.46
CA ILE A 90 3.51 -0.41 -0.63
C ILE A 90 5.01 -0.54 -0.46
N HIS A 91 5.43 -1.35 0.50
CA HIS A 91 6.84 -1.55 0.83
C HIS A 91 7.20 -3.01 0.62
N ILE A 92 8.12 -3.28 -0.31
CA ILE A 92 8.51 -4.63 -0.69
C ILE A 92 9.65 -5.09 0.23
N GLY A 93 9.37 -6.07 1.06
CA GLY A 93 10.36 -6.65 1.97
C GLY A 93 10.65 -5.76 3.18
N MET A 94 11.55 -6.22 4.04
CA MET A 94 12.00 -5.49 5.21
C MET A 94 13.48 -5.16 5.00
N ASP A 95 13.84 -3.89 5.21
CA ASP A 95 15.21 -3.38 5.04
C ASP A 95 15.77 -3.53 3.62
N THR A 96 14.93 -3.80 2.65
CA THR A 96 15.33 -4.01 1.26
C THR A 96 15.85 -2.76 0.56
N VAL A 97 15.71 -1.60 1.19
CA VAL A 97 16.34 -0.37 0.71
C VAL A 97 17.86 -0.58 0.59
N ALA A 98 18.43 -1.42 1.44
CA ALA A 98 19.86 -1.71 1.43
C ALA A 98 20.32 -2.49 0.19
N MET A 99 19.39 -3.05 -0.59
CA MET A 99 19.71 -3.76 -1.82
C MET A 99 19.98 -2.81 -2.99
N ASN A 100 19.72 -1.51 -2.80
CA ASN A 100 19.96 -0.48 -3.83
C ASN A 100 19.33 -0.78 -5.19
N GLY A 101 18.14 -1.39 -5.18
CA GLY A 101 17.41 -1.71 -6.41
C GLY A 101 17.83 -3.01 -7.07
N GLU A 102 18.81 -3.71 -6.53
CA GLU A 102 19.27 -4.96 -7.11
C GLU A 102 18.19 -6.03 -6.94
N GLY A 103 17.77 -6.65 -8.03
CA GLY A 103 16.67 -7.62 -8.01
C GLY A 103 15.30 -6.99 -8.20
N PHE A 104 15.23 -5.67 -8.41
CA PHE A 104 13.97 -4.95 -8.64
C PHE A 104 13.95 -4.33 -10.03
N THR A 105 12.80 -4.38 -10.69
CA THR A 105 12.62 -3.80 -12.03
C THR A 105 11.33 -2.99 -12.06
N LYS A 106 11.42 -1.74 -12.51
CA LYS A 106 10.21 -0.91 -12.63
C LYS A 106 9.57 -1.09 -14.00
N HIS A 107 8.26 -0.97 -14.04
CA HIS A 107 7.49 -1.04 -15.28
C HIS A 107 6.76 0.28 -15.56
N VAL A 108 6.75 1.20 -14.63
CA VAL A 108 6.10 2.50 -14.73
C VAL A 108 7.02 3.57 -14.16
N ASN A 109 6.64 4.82 -14.31
CA ASN A 109 7.39 5.94 -13.76
C ASN A 109 6.55 6.71 -12.75
N GLU A 110 7.23 7.42 -11.85
CA GLU A 110 6.55 8.30 -10.92
C GLU A 110 5.76 9.33 -11.71
N GLY A 111 4.53 9.58 -11.30
CA GLY A 111 3.61 10.49 -11.97
C GLY A 111 2.67 9.83 -12.96
N ASP A 112 2.91 8.57 -13.31
CA ASP A 112 2.05 7.87 -14.28
C ASP A 112 0.67 7.59 -13.71
N GLN A 113 -0.34 7.72 -14.55
CA GLN A 113 -1.70 7.29 -14.24
C GLN A 113 -1.88 5.91 -14.85
N ILE A 114 -2.22 4.94 -14.03
CA ILE A 114 -2.28 3.54 -14.46
C ILE A 114 -3.62 2.90 -14.07
N LYS A 115 -3.95 1.85 -14.80
CA LYS A 115 -5.19 1.11 -14.60
C LYS A 115 -4.98 -0.08 -13.67
N LYS A 116 -6.04 -0.53 -13.03
CA LYS A 116 -6.02 -1.74 -12.21
C LYS A 116 -5.36 -2.88 -12.98
N GLY A 117 -4.45 -3.57 -12.33
CA GLY A 117 -3.74 -4.70 -12.90
C GLY A 117 -2.44 -4.36 -13.61
N THR A 118 -2.13 -3.08 -13.79
CA THR A 118 -0.87 -2.67 -14.43
C THR A 118 0.31 -3.05 -13.54
N PRO A 119 1.31 -3.78 -14.05
CA PRO A 119 2.51 -4.07 -13.27
C PRO A 119 3.26 -2.79 -12.94
N ILE A 120 3.67 -2.65 -11.69
CA ILE A 120 4.40 -1.47 -11.23
C ILE A 120 5.87 -1.80 -11.05
N VAL A 121 6.18 -2.80 -10.23
CA VAL A 121 7.54 -3.26 -9.95
C VAL A 121 7.56 -4.78 -9.88
N SER A 122 8.56 -5.38 -10.50
CA SER A 122 8.83 -6.82 -10.35
C SER A 122 10.03 -6.96 -9.43
N PHE A 123 10.05 -8.00 -8.61
CA PHE A 123 11.16 -8.24 -7.69
C PHE A 123 11.47 -9.73 -7.61
N ASP A 124 12.75 -10.01 -7.38
CA ASP A 124 13.25 -11.38 -7.32
C ASP A 124 13.20 -11.86 -5.86
N ILE A 125 12.19 -12.66 -5.54
CA ILE A 125 11.96 -13.17 -4.18
C ILE A 125 13.19 -13.93 -3.67
N ASP A 126 13.78 -14.78 -4.52
CA ASP A 126 14.92 -15.58 -4.10
C ASP A 126 16.14 -14.70 -3.82
N LYS A 127 16.32 -13.66 -4.58
CA LYS A 127 17.44 -12.74 -4.38
C LYS A 127 17.30 -11.99 -3.07
N ILE A 128 16.09 -11.58 -2.72
CA ILE A 128 15.82 -10.92 -1.44
C ILE A 128 16.13 -11.87 -0.28
N LYS A 129 15.70 -13.13 -0.38
CA LYS A 129 15.96 -14.14 0.63
C LYS A 129 17.45 -14.43 0.76
N THR A 130 18.11 -14.57 -0.36
CA THR A 130 19.57 -14.86 -0.37
C THR A 130 20.35 -13.72 0.26
N ALA A 131 19.88 -12.50 0.11
CA ALA A 131 20.51 -11.33 0.73
C ALA A 131 20.21 -11.25 2.24
N GLY A 132 19.35 -12.13 2.75
CA GLY A 132 19.05 -12.19 4.18
C GLY A 132 17.87 -11.33 4.62
N TYR A 133 17.06 -10.84 3.69
CA TYR A 133 15.92 -9.98 4.00
C TYR A 133 14.59 -10.73 3.95
N ASP A 134 13.62 -10.24 4.73
CA ASP A 134 12.27 -10.74 4.72
C ASP A 134 11.59 -10.23 3.44
N THR A 135 10.84 -11.09 2.75
CA THR A 135 10.18 -10.75 1.49
C THR A 135 8.79 -10.17 1.68
N THR A 136 8.27 -10.13 2.89
CA THR A 136 6.91 -9.66 3.16
C THR A 136 6.67 -8.26 2.58
N VAL A 137 5.54 -8.11 1.88
CA VAL A 137 5.13 -6.82 1.31
C VAL A 137 4.11 -6.19 2.25
N SER A 138 4.39 -4.96 2.69
CA SER A 138 3.46 -4.22 3.54
C SER A 138 2.63 -3.31 2.65
N VAL A 139 1.30 -3.40 2.76
CA VAL A 139 0.36 -2.56 2.01
C VAL A 139 -0.38 -1.71 3.04
N ILE A 140 -0.13 -0.42 3.04
CA ILE A 140 -0.56 0.48 4.09
C ILE A 140 -1.39 1.61 3.52
N VAL A 141 -2.49 1.94 4.19
CA VAL A 141 -3.25 3.15 3.87
C VAL A 141 -2.56 4.29 4.60
N SER A 142 -1.73 5.04 3.89
CA SER A 142 -0.91 6.08 4.51
C SER A 142 -1.75 7.26 5.03
N ASN A 143 -2.93 7.49 4.46
CA ASN A 143 -3.85 8.50 4.96
C ASN A 143 -4.97 7.87 5.82
N THR A 144 -4.61 6.89 6.65
CA THR A 144 -5.55 6.21 7.56
C THR A 144 -6.37 7.21 8.38
N ALA A 145 -5.77 8.32 8.78
CA ALA A 145 -6.46 9.33 9.59
C ALA A 145 -7.64 10.00 8.87
N ASP A 146 -7.69 9.91 7.56
CA ASP A 146 -8.79 10.47 6.77
C ASP A 146 -10.01 9.54 6.75
N PHE A 147 -9.89 8.35 7.34
CA PHE A 147 -10.96 7.36 7.34
C PHE A 147 -11.50 7.13 8.74
N ALA A 148 -12.76 6.75 8.84
CA ALA A 148 -13.35 6.38 10.12
C ALA A 148 -12.76 5.05 10.61
N GLU A 149 -12.46 4.14 9.68
CA GLU A 149 -11.89 2.86 10.03
C GLU A 149 -11.13 2.28 8.86
N VAL A 150 -10.01 1.65 9.12
CA VAL A 150 -9.24 0.90 8.11
C VAL A 150 -8.95 -0.48 8.71
N THR A 151 -9.36 -1.52 8.00
CA THR A 151 -9.24 -2.91 8.49
C THR A 151 -8.56 -3.79 7.45
N GLY A 152 -7.55 -4.52 7.87
CA GLY A 152 -6.94 -5.55 7.04
C GLY A 152 -7.78 -6.82 7.05
N VAL A 153 -7.89 -7.49 5.90
CA VAL A 153 -8.65 -8.73 5.76
C VAL A 153 -7.68 -9.84 5.35
N PRO A 154 -7.28 -10.71 6.28
CA PRO A 154 -6.37 -11.80 5.95
C PRO A 154 -6.96 -12.81 4.97
N ALA A 155 -6.11 -13.44 4.17
CA ALA A 155 -6.52 -14.48 3.24
C ALA A 155 -5.34 -15.42 2.95
N GLU A 156 -5.62 -16.72 2.84
CA GLU A 156 -4.59 -17.70 2.54
C GLU A 156 -4.01 -17.52 1.14
N LYS A 157 -4.86 -17.11 0.19
CA LYS A 157 -4.43 -16.83 -1.18
C LYS A 157 -5.04 -15.52 -1.60
N ALA A 158 -4.23 -14.47 -1.57
CA ALA A 158 -4.63 -13.15 -2.00
C ALA A 158 -4.10 -12.87 -3.40
N ASP A 159 -4.87 -12.19 -4.19
CA ASP A 159 -4.48 -11.69 -5.50
C ASP A 159 -5.37 -10.49 -5.85
N LEU A 160 -5.37 -10.08 -7.09
CA LEU A 160 -6.12 -8.91 -7.51
C LEU A 160 -7.64 -9.08 -7.43
N THR A 161 -8.12 -10.31 -7.23
CA THR A 161 -9.55 -10.59 -7.08
C THR A 161 -9.99 -10.64 -5.63
N LYS A 162 -9.05 -10.51 -4.68
CA LYS A 162 -9.33 -10.65 -3.26
C LYS A 162 -9.16 -9.32 -2.53
N VAL A 163 -10.21 -8.88 -1.87
CA VAL A 163 -10.14 -7.67 -1.03
C VAL A 163 -9.35 -8.00 0.22
N VAL A 164 -8.31 -7.22 0.48
CA VAL A 164 -7.45 -7.41 1.66
C VAL A 164 -7.47 -6.21 2.60
N ILE A 165 -8.04 -5.09 2.18
CA ILE A 165 -8.22 -3.91 3.04
C ILE A 165 -9.60 -3.34 2.81
N LYS A 166 -10.28 -2.99 3.90
CA LYS A 166 -11.54 -2.24 3.85
C LYS A 166 -11.33 -0.94 4.59
N ALA A 167 -11.60 0.16 3.92
CA ALA A 167 -11.46 1.49 4.50
C ALA A 167 -12.82 2.18 4.48
N VAL A 168 -13.28 2.62 5.64
CA VAL A 168 -14.58 3.26 5.78
C VAL A 168 -14.38 4.78 5.87
N LYS A 169 -14.96 5.50 4.94
CA LYS A 169 -14.88 6.97 4.91
C LYS A 169 -15.74 7.62 5.98
#